data_ad9398716750a3790d5fc41320220442
#
_entry.id   ad9398716750a3790d5fc41320220442
#
_cell.length_a   1.000
_cell.length_b   1.000
_cell.length_c   1.000
_cell.angle_alpha   90.00
_cell.angle_beta   90.00
_cell.angle_gamma   90.00
#
_symmetry.space_group_name_H-M   'P 1'
#
loop_
_entity.id
_entity.type
_entity.pdbx_description
1 polymer ?
#
loop_
_entity_poly.entity_id
_entity_poly.type
_entity_poly.pdbx_seq_one_letter_code
_entity_poly.pdbx_strand_id
1 'polypeptide(L)'
;MPAVPDASSAPRSASAEAASRASVAVRWQVSATPDFAVVLKQGTQHAVADHDWTVKVDVTGLAPATTYYYRFRAFGRDSIVGRTRTAPAAAVDEIRLAVVACSSYWSSHWSGFGHLADRDDLDLVLHCGDYIYDFVDEDEEVRARRDRKDINDVDYRDWLDLGECRRRYALWRSDPNLMRAHQQHPWMIVWDNHDIDPGFGNELDSPIDPATSTCTLADTARTFHE
;
A
#
# COMPACT_ATOMS: atom_id res chain seq x y z
N MET A 1 -32.73 -37.69 0.71
CA MET A 1 -31.54 -36.98 0.17
C MET A 1 -30.47 -36.98 1.25
N PRO A 2 -29.31 -37.59 1.03
CA PRO A 2 -28.22 -37.51 2.02
C PRO A 2 -27.61 -36.10 1.99
N ALA A 3 -27.31 -35.56 3.19
CA ALA A 3 -26.71 -34.27 3.40
C ALA A 3 -25.28 -34.24 2.81
N VAL A 4 -24.98 -33.18 2.09
CA VAL A 4 -23.61 -32.88 1.58
C VAL A 4 -22.74 -32.51 2.79
N PRO A 5 -21.58 -33.14 3.02
CA PRO A 5 -20.70 -32.75 4.11
C PRO A 5 -20.11 -31.39 3.84
N ASP A 6 -20.14 -30.53 4.86
CA ASP A 6 -19.54 -29.22 4.91
C ASP A 6 -18.01 -29.29 4.68
N ALA A 7 -17.52 -28.70 3.61
CA ALA A 7 -16.11 -28.69 3.21
C ALA A 7 -15.24 -27.68 3.99
N SER A 8 -15.78 -27.05 5.05
CA SER A 8 -15.11 -25.94 5.77
C SER A 8 -14.11 -26.38 6.85
N SER A 9 -13.83 -27.68 7.03
CA SER A 9 -12.97 -28.19 8.11
C SER A 9 -11.79 -29.03 7.66
N ALA A 10 -11.09 -28.65 6.61
CA ALA A 10 -9.78 -29.24 6.34
C ALA A 10 -8.77 -28.76 7.39
N PRO A 11 -8.05 -29.65 8.12
CA PRO A 11 -7.05 -29.22 9.11
C PRO A 11 -5.92 -28.46 8.40
N ARG A 12 -5.67 -27.22 8.82
CA ARG A 12 -4.48 -26.49 8.41
C ARG A 12 -3.24 -27.32 8.78
N SER A 13 -2.29 -27.46 7.87
CA SER A 13 -1.05 -28.19 8.16
C SER A 13 -0.31 -27.54 9.32
N ALA A 14 0.38 -28.33 10.16
CA ALA A 14 1.17 -27.82 11.30
C ALA A 14 2.22 -26.76 10.88
N SER A 15 2.67 -26.80 9.62
CA SER A 15 3.55 -25.79 9.03
C SER A 15 2.86 -24.44 8.79
N ALA A 16 1.59 -24.47 8.37
CA ALA A 16 0.78 -23.25 8.18
C ALA A 16 0.40 -22.61 9.52
N GLU A 17 0.09 -23.41 10.55
CA GLU A 17 -0.16 -22.91 11.90
C GLU A 17 1.12 -22.34 12.56
N ALA A 18 2.29 -22.93 12.32
CA ALA A 18 3.57 -22.42 12.82
C ALA A 18 3.93 -21.10 12.12
N ALA A 19 3.70 -20.97 10.83
CA ALA A 19 3.90 -19.72 10.07
C ALA A 19 2.96 -18.61 10.55
N SER A 20 1.71 -18.93 10.87
CA SER A 20 0.72 -17.98 11.42
C SER A 20 1.10 -17.47 12.83
N ARG A 21 1.95 -18.19 13.57
CA ARG A 21 2.46 -17.77 14.89
C ARG A 21 3.79 -17.04 14.83
N ALA A 22 4.47 -17.06 13.69
CA ALA A 22 5.72 -16.33 13.53
C ALA A 22 5.45 -14.83 13.57
N SER A 23 6.25 -14.10 14.34
CA SER A 23 6.19 -12.64 14.37
C SER A 23 7.59 -12.05 14.33
N VAL A 24 7.73 -10.88 13.72
CA VAL A 24 8.98 -10.13 13.64
C VAL A 24 8.83 -8.86 14.46
N ALA A 25 9.72 -8.70 15.46
CA ALA A 25 9.76 -7.46 16.23
C ALA A 25 10.34 -6.32 15.37
N VAL A 26 9.54 -5.28 15.17
CA VAL A 26 9.90 -4.07 14.43
C VAL A 26 9.95 -2.91 15.40
N ARG A 27 11.14 -2.36 15.64
CA ARG A 27 11.31 -1.13 16.43
C ARG A 27 11.02 0.07 15.55
N TRP A 28 10.37 1.07 16.10
CA TRP A 28 10.13 2.33 15.44
C TRP A 28 10.61 3.51 16.28
N GLN A 29 10.99 4.58 15.62
CA GLN A 29 11.46 5.82 16.22
C GLN A 29 10.92 7.04 15.48
N VAL A 30 10.63 8.10 16.22
CA VAL A 30 10.26 9.43 15.70
C VAL A 30 11.20 10.47 16.27
N SER A 31 11.65 11.39 15.42
CA SER A 31 12.56 12.48 15.75
C SER A 31 12.10 13.78 15.11
N ALA A 32 12.57 14.92 15.66
CA ALA A 32 12.40 16.23 15.06
C ALA A 32 13.42 16.49 13.91
N THR A 33 14.48 15.70 13.82
CA THR A 33 15.53 15.85 12.82
C THR A 33 15.85 14.54 12.12
N PRO A 34 16.26 14.55 10.83
CA PRO A 34 16.48 13.34 10.05
C PRO A 34 17.67 12.49 10.50
N ASP A 35 18.58 13.05 11.29
CA ASP A 35 19.74 12.34 11.85
C ASP A 35 19.43 11.56 13.13
N PHE A 36 18.22 11.73 13.68
CA PHE A 36 17.80 11.10 14.93
C PHE A 36 18.71 11.42 16.13
N ALA A 37 19.34 12.61 16.14
CA ALA A 37 20.15 13.04 17.27
C ALA A 37 19.36 13.04 18.59
N VAL A 38 18.06 13.34 18.53
CA VAL A 38 17.13 13.22 19.65
C VAL A 38 15.89 12.43 19.22
N VAL A 39 15.70 11.26 19.82
CA VAL A 39 14.51 10.44 19.62
C VAL A 39 13.42 10.94 20.55
N LEU A 40 12.31 11.41 19.99
CA LEU A 40 11.16 11.94 20.72
C LEU A 40 10.19 10.85 21.17
N LYS A 41 9.93 9.88 20.30
CA LYS A 41 9.05 8.74 20.55
C LYS A 41 9.69 7.49 19.98
N GLN A 42 9.44 6.36 20.62
CA GLN A 42 9.89 5.06 20.11
C GLN A 42 9.04 3.93 20.72
N GLY A 43 9.07 2.79 20.07
CA GLY A 43 8.39 1.59 20.55
C GLY A 43 8.73 0.37 19.71
N THR A 44 7.98 -0.69 19.92
CA THR A 44 8.09 -1.94 19.18
C THR A 44 6.70 -2.41 18.80
N GLN A 45 6.53 -2.81 17.55
CA GLN A 45 5.35 -3.51 17.02
C GLN A 45 5.79 -4.87 16.48
N HIS A 46 4.82 -5.76 16.29
CA HIS A 46 5.07 -7.09 15.77
C HIS A 46 4.41 -7.24 14.40
N ALA A 47 5.24 -7.45 13.39
CA ALA A 47 4.80 -7.82 12.06
C ALA A 47 4.45 -9.30 12.03
N VAL A 48 3.33 -9.65 11.40
CA VAL A 48 2.83 -11.03 11.25
C VAL A 48 2.43 -11.31 9.82
N ALA A 49 2.45 -12.58 9.43
CA ALA A 49 2.11 -13.00 8.06
C ALA A 49 0.67 -12.64 7.67
N ASP A 50 -0.27 -12.68 8.63
CA ASP A 50 -1.68 -12.37 8.40
C ASP A 50 -1.91 -10.91 7.95
N HIS A 51 -0.96 -10.02 8.28
CA HIS A 51 -0.93 -8.60 7.88
C HIS A 51 0.18 -8.29 6.89
N ASP A 52 0.54 -9.24 6.05
CA ASP A 52 1.61 -9.13 5.04
C ASP A 52 2.94 -8.60 5.59
N TRP A 53 3.27 -8.95 6.83
CA TRP A 53 4.48 -8.50 7.53
C TRP A 53 4.59 -6.98 7.69
N THR A 54 3.49 -6.26 7.59
CA THR A 54 3.44 -4.82 7.80
C THR A 54 3.21 -4.48 9.27
N VAL A 55 3.57 -3.25 9.65
CA VAL A 55 3.25 -2.67 10.97
C VAL A 55 2.63 -1.30 10.81
N LYS A 56 1.65 -1.01 11.64
CA LYS A 56 1.04 0.31 11.77
C LYS A 56 1.26 0.81 13.18
N VAL A 57 1.64 2.08 13.27
CA VAL A 57 1.97 2.72 14.55
C VAL A 57 1.18 4.00 14.69
N ASP A 58 0.29 4.04 15.65
CA ASP A 58 -0.35 5.29 16.06
C ASP A 58 0.58 6.03 17.05
N VAL A 59 1.11 7.17 16.63
CA VAL A 59 2.05 7.98 17.43
C VAL A 59 1.33 9.20 17.95
N THR A 60 0.92 9.17 19.21
CA THR A 60 0.20 10.26 19.89
C THR A 60 1.13 11.24 20.59
N GLY A 61 0.59 12.42 20.94
CA GLY A 61 1.28 13.45 21.73
C GLY A 61 2.42 14.12 20.98
N LEU A 62 2.31 14.25 19.65
CA LEU A 62 3.15 15.10 18.81
C LEU A 62 2.56 16.52 18.77
N ALA A 63 3.42 17.52 18.60
CA ALA A 63 2.97 18.91 18.42
C ALA A 63 2.25 19.06 17.07
N PRO A 64 1.19 19.89 16.97
CA PRO A 64 0.49 20.15 15.73
C PRO A 64 1.35 20.98 14.75
N ALA A 65 1.00 20.93 13.46
CA ALA A 65 1.63 21.67 12.35
C ALA A 65 3.17 21.53 12.31
N THR A 66 3.68 20.37 12.73
CA THR A 66 5.10 20.14 12.94
C THR A 66 5.62 19.03 12.05
N THR A 67 6.77 19.22 11.44
CA THR A 67 7.46 18.19 10.66
C THR A 67 8.22 17.24 11.59
N TYR A 68 8.09 15.96 11.32
CA TYR A 68 8.77 14.87 12.01
C TYR A 68 9.41 13.91 11.02
N TYR A 69 10.40 13.17 11.52
CA TYR A 69 11.08 12.10 10.80
C TYR A 69 10.87 10.79 11.52
N TYR A 70 10.69 9.71 10.79
CA TYR A 70 10.47 8.38 11.36
C TYR A 70 11.31 7.33 10.66
N ARG A 71 11.64 6.27 11.39
CA ARG A 71 12.27 5.07 10.84
C ARG A 71 11.84 3.83 11.59
N PHE A 72 12.00 2.72 10.90
CA PHE A 72 11.78 1.39 11.44
C PHE A 72 13.08 0.60 11.45
N ARG A 73 13.17 -0.38 12.34
CA ARG A 73 14.33 -1.28 12.42
C ARG A 73 13.87 -2.71 12.66
N ALA A 74 14.29 -3.62 11.77
CA ALA A 74 14.11 -5.07 11.89
C ALA A 74 15.35 -5.80 11.40
N PHE A 75 15.64 -6.98 11.92
CA PHE A 75 16.79 -7.81 11.53
C PHE A 75 18.14 -7.06 11.57
N GLY A 76 18.28 -6.10 12.48
CA GLY A 76 19.49 -5.29 12.59
C GLY A 76 19.67 -4.20 11.53
N ARG A 77 18.68 -4.00 10.65
CA ARG A 77 18.71 -2.99 9.57
C ARG A 77 17.68 -1.90 9.82
N ASP A 78 18.03 -0.67 9.49
CA ASP A 78 17.11 0.46 9.49
C ASP A 78 16.43 0.58 8.11
N SER A 79 15.17 1.04 8.12
CA SER A 79 14.47 1.49 6.91
C SER A 79 15.08 2.79 6.38
N ILE A 80 14.64 3.22 5.21
CA ILE A 80 14.77 4.63 4.81
C ILE A 80 14.10 5.52 5.88
N VAL A 81 14.60 6.75 6.01
CA VAL A 81 14.00 7.74 6.90
C VAL A 81 12.81 8.39 6.19
N GLY A 82 11.62 8.25 6.75
CA GLY A 82 10.43 8.93 6.27
C GLY A 82 10.27 10.31 6.93
N ARG A 83 9.66 11.24 6.20
CA ARG A 83 9.26 12.57 6.66
C ARG A 83 7.74 12.63 6.71
N THR A 84 7.19 13.26 7.72
CA THR A 84 5.75 13.49 7.85
C THR A 84 5.49 14.83 8.52
N ARG A 85 4.25 15.31 8.44
CA ARG A 85 3.81 16.54 9.11
C ARG A 85 2.48 16.29 9.80
N THR A 86 2.38 16.73 11.04
CA THR A 86 1.12 16.68 11.79
C THR A 86 0.16 17.77 11.30
N ALA A 87 -1.14 17.46 11.36
CA ALA A 87 -2.19 18.43 11.07
C ALA A 87 -2.13 19.62 12.04
N PRO A 88 -2.56 20.82 11.62
CA PRO A 88 -2.72 21.96 12.51
C PRO A 88 -3.85 21.70 13.52
N ALA A 89 -3.72 22.24 14.75
CA ALA A 89 -4.75 22.15 15.78
C ALA A 89 -5.81 23.26 15.70
N ALA A 90 -5.57 24.30 14.91
CA ALA A 90 -6.46 25.45 14.73
C ALA A 90 -6.61 25.77 13.24
N ALA A 91 -7.50 26.70 12.93
CA ALA A 91 -7.66 27.20 11.57
C ALA A 91 -6.34 27.79 11.05
N VAL A 92 -6.05 27.53 9.77
CA VAL A 92 -4.89 28.04 9.06
C VAL A 92 -5.37 28.79 7.80
N ASP A 93 -4.57 29.75 7.34
CA ASP A 93 -4.92 30.55 6.18
C ASP A 93 -4.71 29.78 4.86
N GLU A 94 -3.85 28.76 4.86
CA GLU A 94 -3.47 28.01 3.68
C GLU A 94 -3.15 26.56 4.01
N ILE A 95 -3.58 25.64 3.14
CA ILE A 95 -3.14 24.25 3.08
C ILE A 95 -2.73 23.93 1.66
N ARG A 96 -1.56 23.36 1.45
CA ARG A 96 -1.05 22.95 0.14
C ARG A 96 -1.18 21.46 -0.04
N LEU A 97 -2.05 21.07 -0.95
CA LEU A 97 -2.34 19.67 -1.28
C LEU A 97 -1.79 19.32 -2.65
N ALA A 98 -1.22 18.13 -2.79
CA ALA A 98 -1.14 17.45 -4.07
C ALA A 98 -2.29 16.47 -4.18
N VAL A 99 -3.03 16.51 -5.29
CA VAL A 99 -4.12 15.59 -5.57
C VAL A 99 -3.69 14.70 -6.72
N VAL A 100 -3.76 13.39 -6.52
CA VAL A 100 -3.37 12.36 -7.48
C VAL A 100 -4.44 11.27 -7.54
N ALA A 101 -4.52 10.55 -8.66
CA ALA A 101 -5.42 9.43 -8.87
C ALA A 101 -4.91 8.56 -10.03
N CYS A 102 -5.49 7.38 -10.22
CA CYS A 102 -5.32 6.54 -11.40
C CYS A 102 -3.84 6.23 -11.72
N SER A 103 -3.17 5.62 -10.75
CA SER A 103 -1.74 5.32 -10.82
C SER A 103 -1.45 3.98 -11.52
N SER A 104 -1.73 3.87 -12.82
CA SER A 104 -1.41 2.67 -13.59
C SER A 104 0.10 2.46 -13.69
N TYR A 105 0.60 1.37 -13.11
CA TYR A 105 2.01 1.00 -13.14
C TYR A 105 2.50 0.71 -14.56
N TRP A 106 1.62 0.22 -15.41
CA TRP A 106 1.92 -0.18 -16.77
C TRP A 106 2.16 1.00 -17.71
N SER A 107 1.55 2.14 -17.42
CA SER A 107 1.45 3.26 -18.35
C SER A 107 2.69 4.14 -18.39
N SER A 108 3.42 4.30 -17.26
CA SER A 108 4.56 5.21 -17.21
C SER A 108 5.53 4.93 -16.07
N HIS A 109 6.68 5.60 -16.07
CA HIS A 109 7.67 5.58 -15.00
C HIS A 109 7.40 6.60 -13.89
N TRP A 110 6.22 7.17 -13.84
CA TRP A 110 5.73 8.05 -12.76
C TRP A 110 6.67 9.19 -12.36
N SER A 111 7.24 9.88 -13.34
CA SER A 111 8.06 11.07 -13.09
C SER A 111 7.32 12.14 -12.27
N GLY A 112 5.99 12.21 -12.36
CA GLY A 112 5.16 13.08 -11.53
C GLY A 112 5.34 12.83 -10.04
N PHE A 113 5.41 11.58 -9.59
CA PHE A 113 5.70 11.27 -8.17
C PHE A 113 7.13 11.66 -7.77
N GLY A 114 8.09 11.59 -8.71
CA GLY A 114 9.44 12.11 -8.49
C GLY A 114 9.41 13.62 -8.22
N HIS A 115 8.67 14.39 -9.02
CA HIS A 115 8.48 15.84 -8.79
C HIS A 115 7.77 16.14 -7.48
N LEU A 116 6.77 15.32 -7.09
CA LEU A 116 6.15 15.46 -5.77
C LEU A 116 7.16 15.25 -4.65
N ALA A 117 8.01 14.22 -4.76
CA ALA A 117 9.03 13.93 -3.76
C ALA A 117 10.06 15.05 -3.60
N ASP A 118 10.33 15.83 -4.64
CA ASP A 118 11.27 16.94 -4.62
C ASP A 118 10.69 18.24 -4.02
N ARG A 119 9.39 18.29 -3.75
CA ARG A 119 8.73 19.43 -3.09
C ARG A 119 8.85 19.31 -1.57
N ASP A 120 9.03 20.42 -0.89
CA ASP A 120 9.08 20.52 0.58
C ASP A 120 7.92 21.34 1.18
N ASP A 121 7.14 21.99 0.32
CA ASP A 121 6.07 22.91 0.66
C ASP A 121 4.67 22.27 0.73
N LEU A 122 4.54 20.96 0.49
CA LEU A 122 3.26 20.25 0.56
C LEU A 122 2.95 19.82 2.00
N ASP A 123 1.71 20.04 2.40
CA ASP A 123 1.20 19.57 3.69
C ASP A 123 0.69 18.13 3.62
N LEU A 124 0.13 17.70 2.47
CA LEU A 124 -0.51 16.40 2.30
C LEU A 124 -0.58 16.02 0.83
N VAL A 125 -0.43 14.73 0.54
CA VAL A 125 -0.81 14.13 -0.74
C VAL A 125 -2.15 13.42 -0.54
N LEU A 126 -3.15 13.80 -1.33
CA LEU A 126 -4.46 13.14 -1.40
C LEU A 126 -4.50 12.27 -2.64
N HIS A 127 -4.62 10.95 -2.46
CA HIS A 127 -4.83 10.01 -3.55
C HIS A 127 -6.31 9.61 -3.61
N CYS A 128 -6.94 9.93 -4.74
CA CYS A 128 -8.39 9.80 -4.92
C CYS A 128 -8.81 8.44 -5.50
N GLY A 129 -8.01 7.40 -5.28
CA GLY A 129 -8.31 6.04 -5.71
C GLY A 129 -7.62 5.62 -7.00
N ASP A 130 -7.82 4.36 -7.38
CA ASP A 130 -7.04 3.65 -8.39
C ASP A 130 -5.54 3.72 -8.09
N TYR A 131 -5.22 3.41 -6.83
CA TYR A 131 -3.83 3.34 -6.41
C TYR A 131 -3.12 2.17 -7.05
N ILE A 132 -3.79 1.00 -7.12
CA ILE A 132 -3.37 -0.15 -7.91
C ILE A 132 -4.42 -0.47 -8.97
N TYR A 133 -4.08 -1.37 -9.88
CA TYR A 133 -4.99 -1.84 -10.92
C TYR A 133 -5.07 -3.36 -10.90
N ASP A 134 -6.28 -3.87 -11.01
CA ASP A 134 -6.65 -5.28 -11.01
C ASP A 134 -6.27 -5.99 -12.31
N PHE A 135 -6.36 -5.30 -13.45
CA PHE A 135 -6.02 -5.83 -14.76
C PHE A 135 -5.05 -4.91 -15.52
N VAL A 136 -4.51 -5.45 -16.57
CA VAL A 136 -3.72 -4.70 -17.54
C VAL A 136 -4.50 -4.61 -18.83
N ASP A 137 -4.68 -3.40 -19.33
CA ASP A 137 -5.30 -3.19 -20.61
C ASP A 137 -4.56 -3.99 -21.69
N GLU A 138 -5.26 -4.94 -22.31
CA GLU A 138 -4.71 -5.84 -23.33
C GLU A 138 -4.72 -5.24 -24.74
N ASP A 139 -5.28 -4.04 -24.92
CA ASP A 139 -5.27 -3.34 -26.18
C ASP A 139 -3.83 -3.24 -26.72
N GLU A 140 -3.63 -3.68 -27.97
CA GLU A 140 -2.33 -3.74 -28.59
C GLU A 140 -1.69 -2.35 -28.71
N GLU A 141 -2.49 -1.30 -28.91
CA GLU A 141 -1.98 0.08 -28.97
C GLU A 141 -1.50 0.56 -27.60
N VAL A 142 -2.21 0.22 -26.53
CA VAL A 142 -1.80 0.52 -25.15
C VAL A 142 -0.54 -0.25 -24.82
N ARG A 143 -0.48 -1.54 -25.14
CA ARG A 143 0.72 -2.37 -24.99
C ARG A 143 1.94 -1.80 -25.71
N ALA A 144 1.78 -1.30 -26.92
CA ALA A 144 2.86 -0.72 -27.71
C ALA A 144 3.42 0.58 -27.10
N ARG A 145 2.60 1.32 -26.36
CA ARG A 145 2.94 2.60 -25.73
C ARG A 145 3.48 2.48 -24.32
N ARG A 146 3.46 1.29 -23.73
CA ARG A 146 3.93 1.08 -22.34
C ARG A 146 5.39 1.42 -22.20
N ASP A 147 5.71 2.24 -21.22
CA ASP A 147 7.08 2.58 -20.86
C ASP A 147 7.77 1.44 -20.12
N ARG A 148 7.01 0.67 -19.31
CA ARG A 148 7.52 -0.46 -18.53
C ARG A 148 7.40 -1.76 -19.32
N LYS A 149 8.45 -2.09 -20.06
CA LYS A 149 8.53 -3.30 -20.91
C LYS A 149 9.29 -4.46 -20.26
N ASP A 150 9.81 -4.24 -19.07
CA ASP A 150 10.59 -5.18 -18.26
C ASP A 150 9.74 -6.09 -17.37
N ILE A 151 8.43 -5.88 -17.37
CA ILE A 151 7.48 -6.64 -16.55
C ILE A 151 7.10 -7.93 -17.28
N ASN A 152 7.20 -9.05 -16.56
CA ASN A 152 6.83 -10.38 -17.06
C ASN A 152 5.32 -10.51 -17.27
N ASP A 153 4.90 -11.35 -18.22
CA ASP A 153 3.48 -11.60 -18.52
C ASP A 153 2.65 -12.04 -17.29
N VAL A 154 3.30 -12.65 -16.31
CA VAL A 154 2.66 -13.05 -15.04
C VAL A 154 2.15 -11.86 -14.25
N ASP A 155 2.81 -10.71 -14.37
CA ASP A 155 2.46 -9.49 -13.66
C ASP A 155 1.27 -8.75 -14.30
N TYR A 156 0.86 -9.18 -15.49
CA TYR A 156 -0.23 -8.57 -16.26
C TYR A 156 -1.59 -9.25 -16.08
N ARG A 157 -1.65 -10.36 -15.37
CA ARG A 157 -2.94 -11.04 -15.15
C ARG A 157 -3.71 -10.37 -14.02
N ASP A 158 -5.02 -10.55 -14.07
CA ASP A 158 -5.90 -10.15 -12.97
C ASP A 158 -5.53 -10.89 -11.69
N TRP A 159 -5.70 -10.26 -10.56
CA TRP A 159 -5.51 -10.98 -9.31
C TRP A 159 -6.70 -11.89 -9.02
N LEU A 160 -6.40 -13.08 -8.53
CA LEU A 160 -7.39 -14.11 -8.22
C LEU A 160 -7.50 -14.37 -6.72
N ASP A 161 -6.55 -13.90 -5.93
CA ASP A 161 -6.49 -14.10 -4.48
C ASP A 161 -5.79 -12.96 -3.75
N LEU A 162 -5.90 -12.95 -2.41
CA LEU A 162 -5.27 -11.97 -1.55
C LEU A 162 -3.75 -11.91 -1.73
N GLY A 163 -3.09 -13.05 -1.97
CA GLY A 163 -1.64 -13.09 -2.17
C GLY A 163 -1.22 -12.37 -3.44
N GLU A 164 -2.00 -12.47 -4.51
CA GLU A 164 -1.76 -11.74 -5.76
C GLU A 164 -2.01 -10.24 -5.59
N CYS A 165 -3.08 -9.86 -4.89
CA CYS A 165 -3.35 -8.47 -4.55
C CYS A 165 -2.16 -7.86 -3.77
N ARG A 166 -1.65 -8.54 -2.74
CA ARG A 166 -0.48 -8.10 -1.96
C ARG A 166 0.78 -7.97 -2.83
N ARG A 167 1.02 -8.92 -3.74
CA ARG A 167 2.14 -8.81 -4.69
C ARG A 167 2.01 -7.60 -5.60
N ARG A 168 0.78 -7.24 -5.99
CA ARG A 168 0.50 -6.06 -6.80
C ARG A 168 0.83 -4.77 -6.04
N TYR A 169 0.38 -4.64 -4.80
CA TYR A 169 0.78 -3.53 -3.94
C TYR A 169 2.31 -3.44 -3.77
N ALA A 170 2.97 -4.57 -3.54
CA ALA A 170 4.43 -4.61 -3.42
C ALA A 170 5.12 -4.14 -4.71
N LEU A 171 4.60 -4.53 -5.87
CA LEU A 171 5.12 -4.09 -7.18
C LEU A 171 4.98 -2.58 -7.34
N TRP A 172 3.80 -2.00 -7.09
CA TRP A 172 3.58 -0.55 -7.15
C TRP A 172 4.54 0.19 -6.24
N ARG A 173 4.64 -0.24 -4.99
CA ARG A 173 5.50 0.38 -3.97
C ARG A 173 6.98 0.15 -4.19
N SER A 174 7.38 -0.69 -5.12
CA SER A 174 8.78 -0.83 -5.56
C SER A 174 9.24 0.27 -6.52
N ASP A 175 8.32 1.04 -7.10
CA ASP A 175 8.68 2.17 -7.95
C ASP A 175 9.45 3.23 -7.15
N PRO A 176 10.65 3.63 -7.60
CA PRO A 176 11.50 4.54 -6.82
C PRO A 176 10.90 5.94 -6.66
N ASN A 177 10.12 6.45 -7.63
CA ASN A 177 9.50 7.75 -7.56
C ASN A 177 8.31 7.74 -6.58
N LEU A 178 7.46 6.72 -6.66
CA LEU A 178 6.36 6.56 -5.72
C LEU A 178 6.87 6.33 -4.29
N MET A 179 7.89 5.50 -4.12
CA MET A 179 8.52 5.26 -2.82
C MET A 179 9.08 6.55 -2.21
N ARG A 180 9.78 7.39 -3.00
CA ARG A 180 10.27 8.70 -2.56
C ARG A 180 9.13 9.65 -2.18
N ALA A 181 8.04 9.68 -2.94
CA ALA A 181 6.89 10.51 -2.64
C ALA A 181 6.24 10.11 -1.31
N HIS A 182 6.08 8.80 -1.05
CA HIS A 182 5.64 8.29 0.25
C HIS A 182 6.62 8.61 1.39
N GLN A 183 7.93 8.57 1.10
CA GLN A 183 8.96 8.90 2.07
C GLN A 183 8.90 10.37 2.53
N GLN A 184 8.53 11.29 1.63
CA GLN A 184 8.65 12.74 1.86
C GLN A 184 7.37 13.39 2.39
N HIS A 185 6.21 12.78 2.17
CA HIS A 185 4.92 13.42 2.47
C HIS A 185 4.01 12.50 3.29
N PRO A 186 3.13 13.06 4.13
CA PRO A 186 1.97 12.34 4.61
C PRO A 186 0.97 12.12 3.47
N TRP A 187 0.29 10.99 3.49
CA TRP A 187 -0.70 10.61 2.48
C TRP A 187 -2.05 10.32 3.13
N MET A 188 -3.11 10.73 2.45
CA MET A 188 -4.45 10.20 2.63
C MET A 188 -4.85 9.52 1.32
N ILE A 189 -5.23 8.25 1.41
CA ILE A 189 -5.58 7.44 0.27
C ILE A 189 -7.01 6.94 0.48
N VAL A 190 -7.85 7.11 -0.52
CA VAL A 190 -9.14 6.44 -0.63
C VAL A 190 -9.07 5.42 -1.75
N TRP A 191 -9.88 4.41 -1.73
CA TRP A 191 -9.99 3.44 -2.81
C TRP A 191 -10.99 3.90 -3.87
N ASP A 192 -10.85 3.37 -5.10
CA ASP A 192 -11.85 3.41 -6.16
C ASP A 192 -12.05 1.97 -6.69
N ASN A 193 -12.73 1.79 -7.80
CA ASN A 193 -13.14 0.48 -8.28
C ASN A 193 -11.97 -0.48 -8.51
N HIS A 194 -10.87 -0.05 -9.10
CA HIS A 194 -9.70 -0.90 -9.36
C HIS A 194 -8.95 -1.35 -8.10
N ASP A 195 -9.12 -0.63 -6.99
CA ASP A 195 -8.47 -0.99 -5.73
C ASP A 195 -9.20 -2.09 -4.96
N ILE A 196 -10.50 -2.30 -5.23
CA ILE A 196 -11.36 -3.08 -4.35
C ILE A 196 -11.75 -4.42 -4.95
N ASP A 197 -12.32 -4.40 -6.16
CA ASP A 197 -12.85 -5.58 -6.83
C ASP A 197 -12.89 -5.32 -8.33
N PRO A 198 -12.27 -6.18 -9.14
CA PRO A 198 -12.36 -6.08 -10.60
C PRO A 198 -13.79 -6.07 -11.14
N GLY A 199 -14.77 -6.58 -10.39
CA GLY A 199 -16.19 -6.53 -10.74
C GLY A 199 -16.98 -5.36 -10.14
N PHE A 200 -16.37 -4.52 -9.29
CA PHE A 200 -17.10 -3.47 -8.60
C PHE A 200 -17.52 -2.35 -9.54
N GLY A 201 -18.83 -2.22 -9.70
CA GLY A 201 -19.44 -1.17 -10.52
C GLY A 201 -19.65 -1.50 -11.99
N ASN A 202 -19.19 -2.64 -12.47
CA ASN A 202 -19.33 -3.01 -13.88
C ASN A 202 -19.63 -4.50 -14.07
N GLU A 203 -20.85 -4.92 -13.70
CA GLU A 203 -21.30 -6.32 -13.87
C GLU A 203 -21.24 -6.81 -15.33
N LEU A 204 -21.09 -5.90 -16.30
CA LEU A 204 -21.12 -6.22 -17.73
C LEU A 204 -19.74 -6.35 -18.37
N ASP A 205 -18.71 -5.77 -17.78
CA ASP A 205 -17.37 -5.70 -18.38
C ASP A 205 -16.25 -6.29 -17.49
N SER A 206 -16.59 -6.94 -16.38
CA SER A 206 -15.57 -7.59 -15.56
C SER A 206 -14.96 -8.77 -16.30
N PRO A 207 -13.66 -8.76 -16.60
CA PRO A 207 -12.98 -9.90 -17.20
C PRO A 207 -12.86 -11.09 -16.21
N ILE A 208 -13.12 -10.86 -14.92
CA ILE A 208 -13.03 -11.88 -13.89
C ILE A 208 -14.38 -12.58 -13.75
N ASP A 209 -14.39 -13.88 -14.01
CA ASP A 209 -15.51 -14.74 -13.67
C ASP A 209 -15.62 -14.86 -12.14
N PRO A 210 -16.69 -14.29 -11.52
CA PRO A 210 -16.86 -14.35 -10.07
C PRO A 210 -16.95 -15.81 -9.54
N ALA A 211 -17.21 -16.78 -10.41
CA ALA A 211 -17.20 -18.19 -10.04
C ALA A 211 -15.78 -18.76 -9.86
N THR A 212 -14.77 -18.13 -10.41
CA THR A 212 -13.35 -18.56 -10.36
C THR A 212 -12.49 -17.68 -9.46
N SER A 213 -12.88 -16.45 -9.15
CA SER A 213 -12.17 -15.57 -8.25
C SER A 213 -12.39 -15.98 -6.80
N THR A 214 -11.31 -16.14 -6.06
CA THR A 214 -11.33 -16.37 -4.60
C THR A 214 -11.05 -15.10 -3.80
N CYS A 215 -10.73 -13.98 -4.49
CA CYS A 215 -10.55 -12.69 -3.84
C CYS A 215 -11.90 -12.06 -3.51
N THR A 216 -12.10 -11.70 -2.27
CA THR A 216 -13.33 -11.04 -1.80
C THR A 216 -13.10 -9.55 -1.57
N LEU A 217 -14.18 -8.76 -1.59
CA LEU A 217 -14.14 -7.35 -1.19
C LEU A 217 -13.47 -7.15 0.18
N ALA A 218 -13.70 -8.08 1.12
CA ALA A 218 -13.08 -8.03 2.44
C ALA A 218 -11.56 -8.25 2.37
N ASP A 219 -11.08 -9.11 1.47
CA ASP A 219 -9.65 -9.37 1.29
C ASP A 219 -8.96 -8.16 0.68
N THR A 220 -9.57 -7.53 -0.31
CA THR A 220 -9.05 -6.32 -0.94
C THR A 220 -9.03 -5.15 0.04
N ALA A 221 -10.11 -4.94 0.79
CA ALA A 221 -10.17 -3.92 1.83
C ALA A 221 -9.10 -4.13 2.91
N ARG A 222 -8.82 -5.40 3.28
CA ARG A 222 -7.73 -5.72 4.21
C ARG A 222 -6.38 -5.29 3.64
N THR A 223 -6.08 -5.63 2.40
CA THR A 223 -4.81 -5.30 1.75
C THR A 223 -4.61 -3.79 1.64
N PHE A 224 -5.67 -3.05 1.35
CA PHE A 224 -5.61 -1.59 1.31
C PHE A 224 -5.23 -0.98 2.66
N HIS A 225 -5.64 -1.60 3.75
CA HIS A 225 -5.30 -1.15 5.11
C HIS A 225 -3.98 -1.69 5.65
N GLU A 226 -3.37 -2.66 4.99
CA GLU A 226 -2.03 -3.20 5.30
C GLU A 226 -0.92 -2.35 4.68
#